data_8901b5b357c11737bed556b2281310bc
#
_entry.id   8901b5b357c11737bed556b2281310bc
#
_cell.length_a   1.000
_cell.length_b   1.000
_cell.length_c   1.000
_cell.angle_alpha   90.00
_cell.angle_beta   90.00
_cell.angle_gamma   90.00
#
_symmetry.space_group_name_H-M   'P 1'
#
loop_
_entity.id
_entity.type
_entity.pdbx_description
1 polymer ?
#
loop_
_entity_poly.entity_id
_entity_poly.type
_entity_poly.pdbx_seq_one_letter_code
_entity_poly.pdbx_strand_id
1 'polypeptide(L)' 'MEEQKLNINLSPEVAEGTYSNLAIVAHSPSEFVVDFACMMPGQKGANVRSRIVMTPENTKKLLFAL' A
#
# COMPACT_ATOMS: atom_id res chain seq x y z
N MET A 1 13.98 -27.13 -11.92
CA MET A 1 13.12 -25.99 -11.61
C MET A 1 13.86 -24.70 -11.85
N GLU A 2 13.24 -23.81 -12.60
CA GLU A 2 13.87 -22.55 -12.91
C GLU A 2 13.68 -21.57 -11.77
N GLU A 3 14.76 -20.91 -11.43
CA GLU A 3 14.66 -19.79 -10.54
C GLU A 3 14.30 -18.56 -11.33
N GLN A 4 13.23 -17.91 -10.94
CA GLN A 4 12.89 -16.62 -11.51
C GLN A 4 13.65 -15.55 -10.75
N LYS A 5 14.46 -14.79 -11.49
CA LYS A 5 15.11 -13.64 -10.91
C LYS A 5 14.16 -12.48 -11.00
N LEU A 6 13.75 -11.99 -9.87
CA LEU A 6 12.85 -10.86 -9.79
C LEU A 6 13.66 -9.58 -9.71
N ASN A 7 13.54 -8.77 -10.76
CA ASN A 7 14.17 -7.45 -10.77
C ASN A 7 13.19 -6.44 -10.19
N ILE A 8 13.59 -5.81 -9.12
CA ILE A 8 12.75 -4.81 -8.48
C ILE A 8 13.32 -3.46 -8.82
N ASN A 9 12.52 -2.68 -9.53
CA ASN A 9 12.91 -1.36 -10.00
C ASN A 9 12.24 -0.29 -9.15
N LEU A 10 13.03 0.69 -8.75
CA LEU A 10 12.54 1.77 -7.92
C LEU A 10 12.93 3.07 -8.61
N SER A 11 11.93 3.77 -9.16
CA SER A 11 12.19 5.05 -9.81
C SER A 11 12.54 6.12 -8.78
N PRO A 12 13.30 7.15 -9.18
CA PRO A 12 13.64 8.20 -8.23
C PRO A 12 12.44 8.88 -7.61
N GLU A 13 11.37 9.06 -8.38
CA GLU A 13 10.17 9.71 -7.86
C GLU A 13 9.51 8.86 -6.76
N VAL A 14 9.42 7.57 -7.01
CA VAL A 14 8.82 6.67 -6.03
C VAL A 14 9.73 6.46 -4.83
N ALA A 15 11.04 6.53 -5.06
CA ALA A 15 12.03 6.32 -4.00
C ALA A 15 11.95 7.38 -2.90
N GLU A 16 11.42 8.55 -3.21
CA GLU A 16 11.23 9.59 -2.20
C GLU A 16 10.26 9.16 -1.12
N GLY A 17 9.34 8.28 -1.47
CA GLY A 17 8.36 7.79 -0.52
C GLY A 17 7.19 8.73 -0.36
N THR A 18 6.14 8.22 0.26
CA THR A 18 4.94 8.99 0.54
C THR A 18 4.63 8.83 2.03
N TYR A 19 4.56 9.93 2.75
CA TYR A 19 4.24 9.87 4.16
C TYR A 19 2.77 9.50 4.37
N SER A 20 2.53 8.60 5.29
CA SER A 20 1.18 8.20 5.66
C SER A 20 1.16 7.86 7.14
N ASN A 21 0.14 8.33 7.85
CA ASN A 21 -0.03 7.98 9.25
C ASN A 21 -1.37 7.32 9.53
N LEU A 22 -2.08 6.91 8.47
CA LEU A 22 -3.37 6.25 8.61
C LEU A 22 -3.57 5.34 7.42
N ALA A 23 -3.98 4.11 7.66
CA ALA A 23 -4.32 3.17 6.60
C ALA A 23 -5.76 2.73 6.76
N ILE A 24 -6.52 2.80 5.69
CA ILE A 24 -7.92 2.39 5.66
C ILE A 24 -8.02 1.19 4.73
N VAL A 25 -8.55 0.09 5.23
CA VAL A 25 -8.61 -1.15 4.46
C VAL A 25 -10.07 -1.50 4.19
N ALA A 26 -10.37 -1.74 2.92
CA ALA A 26 -11.66 -2.26 2.49
C ALA A 26 -11.40 -3.48 1.62
N HIS A 27 -12.38 -4.38 1.55
CA HIS A 27 -12.18 -5.57 0.76
C HIS A 27 -13.49 -6.08 0.18
N SER A 28 -13.34 -6.80 -0.92
CA SER A 28 -14.39 -7.61 -1.52
C SER A 28 -13.86 -9.04 -1.62
N PRO A 29 -14.66 -10.00 -2.12
CA PRO A 29 -14.16 -11.37 -2.26
C PRO A 29 -12.94 -11.49 -3.17
N SER A 30 -12.73 -10.55 -4.08
CA SER A 30 -11.66 -10.67 -5.06
C SER A 30 -10.51 -9.69 -4.86
N GLU A 31 -10.70 -8.65 -4.03
CA GLU A 31 -9.68 -7.60 -3.94
C GLU A 31 -9.65 -6.98 -2.55
N PHE A 32 -8.46 -6.53 -2.17
CA PHE A 32 -8.29 -5.61 -1.04
C PHE A 32 -7.87 -4.26 -1.57
N VAL A 33 -8.45 -3.22 -0.97
CA VAL A 33 -8.08 -1.84 -1.28
C VAL A 33 -7.51 -1.24 -0.01
N VAL A 34 -6.26 -0.78 -0.10
CA VAL A 34 -5.59 -0.15 1.04
C VAL A 34 -5.35 1.30 0.68
N ASP A 35 -5.97 2.19 1.43
CA ASP A 35 -5.80 3.64 1.25
C ASP A 35 -4.87 4.15 2.32
N PHE A 36 -3.74 4.69 1.89
CA PHE A 36 -2.79 5.31 2.80
C PHE A 36 -3.08 6.80 2.84
N ALA A 37 -3.37 7.30 4.03
CA ALA A 37 -3.84 8.65 4.21
C ALA A 37 -2.96 9.40 5.19
N CYS A 38 -3.07 10.71 5.13
CA CYS A 38 -2.34 11.58 6.04
C CYS A 38 -3.34 12.47 6.77
N MET A 39 -3.24 12.44 8.10
CA MET A 39 -4.04 13.32 8.94
C MET A 39 -3.10 14.31 9.59
N MET A 40 -3.35 15.60 9.38
CA MET A 40 -2.49 16.65 9.89
C MET A 40 -3.17 17.41 11.02
N PRO A 41 -2.41 17.89 12.00
CA PRO A 41 -2.99 18.70 13.07
C PRO A 41 -3.71 19.93 12.53
N GLY A 42 -4.89 20.20 13.08
CA GLY A 42 -5.66 21.35 12.68
C GLY A 42 -6.53 21.16 11.46
N GLN A 43 -6.44 20.02 10.80
CA GLN A 43 -7.28 19.70 9.65
C GLN A 43 -8.42 18.80 10.05
N LYS A 44 -9.56 18.99 9.40
CA LYS A 44 -10.69 18.10 9.58
C LYS A 44 -10.57 16.96 8.58
N GLY A 45 -10.47 15.73 9.09
CA GLY A 45 -10.40 14.55 8.26
C GLY A 45 -9.02 14.28 7.73
N ALA A 46 -8.91 13.20 6.98
CA ALA A 46 -7.65 12.72 6.43
C ALA A 46 -7.70 12.77 4.92
N ASN A 47 -6.54 12.99 4.31
CA ASN A 47 -6.42 13.01 2.86
C ASN A 47 -5.73 11.74 2.41
N VAL A 48 -6.37 11.00 1.49
CA VAL A 48 -5.78 9.79 0.92
C VAL A 48 -4.67 10.21 -0.04
N ARG A 49 -3.48 9.68 0.21
CA ARG A 49 -2.30 9.98 -0.59
C ARG A 49 -2.06 8.92 -1.64
N SER A 50 -2.42 7.69 -1.35
CA SER A 50 -2.16 6.59 -2.26
C SER A 50 -3.16 5.48 -2.02
N ARG A 51 -3.69 4.93 -3.10
CA ARG A 51 -4.61 3.79 -3.03
C ARG A 51 -3.94 2.60 -3.70
N ILE A 52 -3.85 1.49 -2.99
CA ILE A 52 -3.25 0.27 -3.50
C ILE A 52 -4.32 -0.80 -3.56
N VAL A 53 -4.46 -1.42 -4.72
CA VAL A 53 -5.39 -2.53 -4.92
C VAL A 53 -4.57 -3.81 -4.99
N MET A 54 -4.92 -4.77 -4.16
CA MET A 54 -4.14 -6.00 -4.03
C MET A 54 -5.04 -7.21 -4.08
N THR A 55 -4.46 -8.34 -4.52
CA THR A 55 -5.17 -9.60 -4.40
C THR A 55 -5.19 -10.02 -2.93
N PRO A 56 -6.19 -10.83 -2.52
CA PRO A 56 -6.20 -11.32 -1.14
C PRO A 56 -4.96 -12.12 -0.78
N GLU A 57 -4.43 -12.89 -1.73
CA GLU A 57 -3.23 -13.67 -1.49
C GLU A 57 -2.03 -12.78 -1.17
N ASN A 58 -1.83 -11.74 -1.95
CA ASN A 58 -0.70 -10.84 -1.72
C ASN A 58 -0.90 -9.99 -0.48
N THR A 59 -2.14 -9.67 -0.16
CA THR A 59 -2.43 -8.95 1.08
C THR A 59 -2.05 -9.78 2.30
N LYS A 60 -2.32 -11.08 2.24
CA LYS A 60 -1.95 -11.99 3.32
C LYS A 60 -0.44 -12.06 3.47
N LYS A 61 0.29 -12.11 2.35
CA LYS A 61 1.75 -12.11 2.39
C LYS A 61 2.29 -10.85 3.02
N LEU A 62 1.68 -9.72 2.70
CA LEU A 62 2.09 -8.45 3.30
C LEU A 62 1.86 -8.49 4.81
N LEU A 63 0.72 -8.99 5.25
CA LEU A 63 0.40 -9.07 6.66
C LEU A 63 1.48 -9.86 7.42
N PHE A 64 1.92 -10.98 6.86
CA PHE A 64 2.94 -11.81 7.51
C PHE A 64 4.33 -11.18 7.46
N ALA A 65 4.57 -10.28 6.52
CA ALA A 65 5.87 -9.61 6.41
C ALA A 65 6.01 -8.44 7.39
N LEU A 66 4.90 -7.93 7.89
CA LEU A 66 4.92 -6.78 8.80
C LEU A 66 5.29 -7.20 10.28
#